data_077e1cc39a02a33779d2421cf47cc1ad
#
_entry.id   077e1cc39a02a33779d2421cf47cc1ad
#
_cell.length_a   1.000
_cell.length_b   1.000
_cell.length_c   1.000
_cell.angle_alpha   90.00
_cell.angle_beta   90.00
_cell.angle_gamma   90.00
#
_symmetry.space_group_name_H-M   'P 1'
#
loop_
_entity.id
_entity.type
_entity.pdbx_description
1 polymer ?
#
loop_
_entity_poly.entity_id
_entity_poly.type
_entity_poly.pdbx_seq_one_letter_code
_entity_poly.pdbx_strand_id
1 'polypeptide(L)'
;MLDARKILKKQKPDLLFSKGGFVSVPVVIAARSLKIPTIIHESDLTPGLANKIALKFAKKIYTTFEDTLNYLPKDKADFVGATVREDLKQGDQQRGYQLTEFKPDKKVLLVMGGSLGSKKLNDAIRENLEALLHQCQVIHLTGKGLVDDSIKKEG
;
A
#
# COMPACT_ATOMS: atom_id res chain seq x y z
N MET A 1 7.13 23.55 -7.02
CA MET A 1 8.58 23.38 -7.11
C MET A 1 9.35 24.34 -6.20
N LEU A 2 9.08 25.64 -6.21
CA LEU A 2 9.75 26.61 -5.34
C LEU A 2 9.53 26.31 -3.85
N ASP A 3 8.33 25.94 -3.44
CA ASP A 3 8.03 25.60 -2.04
C ASP A 3 8.76 24.33 -1.57
N ALA A 4 8.78 23.29 -2.41
CA ALA A 4 9.56 22.08 -2.13
C ALA A 4 11.05 22.41 -1.90
N ARG A 5 11.62 23.29 -2.73
CA ARG A 5 13.01 23.71 -2.56
C ARG A 5 13.25 24.52 -1.29
N LYS A 6 12.33 25.41 -0.91
CA LYS A 6 12.39 26.17 0.35
C LYS A 6 12.37 25.23 1.55
N ILE A 7 11.44 24.26 1.55
CA ILE A 7 11.31 23.26 2.61
C ILE A 7 12.59 22.45 2.74
N LEU A 8 13.10 21.87 1.64
CA LEU A 8 14.30 21.06 1.65
C LEU A 8 15.55 21.85 2.11
N LYS A 9 15.66 23.14 1.73
CA LYS A 9 16.71 24.02 2.24
C LYS A 9 16.63 24.25 3.75
N LYS A 10 15.41 24.37 4.28
CA LYS A 10 15.18 24.56 5.71
C LYS A 10 15.46 23.29 6.51
N GLN A 11 14.97 22.15 6.02
CA GLN A 11 15.07 20.87 6.71
C GLN A 11 16.45 20.20 6.56
N LYS A 12 17.17 20.50 5.47
CA LYS A 12 18.50 19.95 5.16
C LYS A 12 18.59 18.43 5.32
N PRO A 13 17.68 17.64 4.69
CA PRO A 13 17.74 16.19 4.85
C PRO A 13 18.97 15.61 4.14
N ASP A 14 19.55 14.57 4.71
CA ASP A 14 20.67 13.84 4.13
C ASP A 14 20.24 12.94 2.97
N LEU A 15 18.97 12.53 2.95
CA LEU A 15 18.39 11.64 1.97
C LEU A 15 16.92 11.97 1.73
N LEU A 16 16.47 11.90 0.48
CA LEU A 16 15.05 11.90 0.10
C LEU A 16 14.63 10.49 -0.27
N PHE A 17 13.59 9.97 0.40
CA PHE A 17 12.91 8.74 0.00
C PHE A 17 11.55 9.06 -0.60
N SER A 18 11.27 8.52 -1.79
CA SER A 18 10.00 8.73 -2.50
C SER A 18 9.32 7.41 -2.85
N LYS A 19 8.07 7.26 -2.46
CA LYS A 19 7.19 6.13 -2.87
C LYS A 19 6.50 6.38 -4.22
N GLY A 20 6.85 7.46 -4.92
CA GLY A 20 6.21 7.86 -6.17
C GLY A 20 4.97 8.74 -5.97
N GLY A 21 4.09 8.70 -6.94
CA GLY A 21 2.94 9.59 -7.01
C GLY A 21 3.29 10.95 -7.65
N PHE A 22 2.31 11.57 -8.25
CA PHE A 22 2.46 12.79 -9.05
C PHE A 22 3.10 13.95 -8.24
N VAL A 23 2.76 14.10 -6.95
CA VAL A 23 3.28 15.18 -6.08
C VAL A 23 4.76 15.00 -5.75
N SER A 24 5.31 13.80 -5.89
CA SER A 24 6.73 13.54 -5.59
C SER A 24 7.68 14.16 -6.63
N VAL A 25 7.24 14.30 -7.88
CA VAL A 25 8.10 14.76 -8.99
C VAL A 25 8.74 16.12 -8.71
N PRO A 26 8.01 17.19 -8.35
CA PRO A 26 8.62 18.48 -8.04
C PRO A 26 9.55 18.44 -6.83
N VAL A 27 9.32 17.53 -5.88
CA VAL A 27 10.17 17.36 -4.70
C VAL A 27 11.49 16.70 -5.08
N VAL A 28 11.46 15.65 -5.90
CA VAL A 28 12.67 14.98 -6.41
C VAL A 28 13.54 15.91 -7.25
N ILE A 29 12.92 16.72 -8.12
CA ILE A 29 13.64 17.73 -8.92
C ILE A 29 14.28 18.79 -8.00
N ALA A 30 13.57 19.26 -6.98
CA ALA A 30 14.11 20.20 -6.01
C ALA A 30 15.28 19.60 -5.20
N ALA A 31 15.16 18.34 -4.77
CA ALA A 31 16.24 17.62 -4.08
C ALA A 31 17.50 17.53 -4.96
N ARG A 32 17.35 17.18 -6.23
CA ARG A 32 18.47 17.17 -7.20
C ARG A 32 19.17 18.51 -7.29
N SER A 33 18.40 19.63 -7.35
CA SER A 33 18.97 20.99 -7.40
C SER A 33 19.75 21.38 -6.15
N LEU A 34 19.50 20.69 -5.04
CA LEU A 34 20.17 20.88 -3.74
C LEU A 34 21.22 19.80 -3.45
N LYS A 35 21.51 18.93 -4.42
CA LYS A 35 22.43 17.78 -4.31
C LYS A 35 22.04 16.79 -3.21
N ILE A 36 20.77 16.73 -2.83
CA ILE A 36 20.25 15.75 -1.88
C ILE A 36 20.06 14.42 -2.61
N PRO A 37 20.72 13.33 -2.18
CA PRO A 37 20.54 12.02 -2.78
C PRO A 37 19.09 11.56 -2.64
N THR A 38 18.57 10.93 -3.71
CA THR A 38 17.19 10.48 -3.74
C THR A 38 17.14 8.98 -4.00
N ILE A 39 16.35 8.28 -3.20
CA ILE A 39 15.96 6.89 -3.41
C ILE A 39 14.47 6.86 -3.69
N ILE A 40 14.05 6.06 -4.67
CA ILE A 40 12.65 5.87 -5.00
C ILE A 40 12.25 4.41 -4.82
N HIS A 41 10.97 4.16 -4.57
CA HIS A 41 10.42 2.82 -4.47
C HIS A 41 9.25 2.69 -5.44
N GLU A 42 9.25 1.61 -6.25
CA GLU A 42 8.16 1.25 -7.14
C GLU A 42 7.38 0.09 -6.54
N SER A 43 6.09 0.28 -6.41
CA SER A 43 5.18 -0.72 -5.83
C SER A 43 4.36 -1.45 -6.88
N ASP A 44 4.35 -0.97 -8.11
CA ASP A 44 3.59 -1.55 -9.22
C ASP A 44 4.50 -2.43 -10.09
N LEU A 45 3.90 -3.36 -10.83
CA LEU A 45 4.60 -4.26 -11.74
C LEU A 45 5.33 -3.49 -12.86
N THR A 46 4.73 -2.39 -13.32
CA THR A 46 5.35 -1.50 -14.30
C THR A 46 5.53 -0.11 -13.71
N PRO A 47 6.71 0.52 -13.91
CA PRO A 47 6.97 1.83 -13.33
C PRO A 47 5.97 2.89 -13.75
N GLY A 48 5.34 3.53 -12.77
CA GLY A 48 4.43 4.64 -12.99
C GLY A 48 5.15 5.87 -13.56
N LEU A 49 4.39 6.77 -14.24
CA LEU A 49 4.96 7.96 -14.91
C LEU A 49 5.79 8.83 -13.96
N ALA A 50 5.34 9.02 -12.73
CA ALA A 50 6.07 9.79 -11.72
C ALA A 50 7.44 9.19 -11.42
N ASN A 51 7.52 7.86 -11.25
CA ASN A 51 8.78 7.17 -11.01
C ASN A 51 9.68 7.14 -12.25
N LYS A 52 9.11 7.04 -13.48
CA LYS A 52 9.89 7.18 -14.73
C LYS A 52 10.58 8.54 -14.84
N ILE A 53 9.92 9.61 -14.40
CA ILE A 53 10.53 10.96 -14.35
C ILE A 53 11.56 11.05 -13.23
N ALA A 54 11.19 10.60 -12.03
CA ALA A 54 12.04 10.65 -10.84
C ALA A 54 13.33 9.82 -10.99
N LEU A 55 13.28 8.72 -11.73
CA LEU A 55 14.41 7.82 -11.98
C LEU A 55 15.62 8.53 -12.61
N LYS A 56 15.37 9.56 -13.43
CA LYS A 56 16.46 10.38 -14.03
C LYS A 56 17.32 11.09 -12.98
N PHE A 57 16.75 11.36 -11.82
CA PHE A 57 17.35 12.12 -10.73
C PHE A 57 17.68 11.25 -9.50
N ALA A 58 17.15 10.03 -9.44
CA ALA A 58 17.35 9.11 -8.34
C ALA A 58 18.73 8.43 -8.41
N LYS A 59 19.32 8.17 -7.24
CA LYS A 59 20.52 7.38 -7.06
C LYS A 59 20.21 5.88 -7.12
N LYS A 60 19.09 5.47 -6.54
CA LYS A 60 18.61 4.07 -6.49
C LYS A 60 17.09 4.01 -6.62
N ILE A 61 16.61 2.90 -7.16
CA ILE A 61 15.20 2.51 -7.16
C ILE A 61 15.05 1.10 -6.61
N TYR A 62 14.18 0.94 -5.66
CA TYR A 62 13.80 -0.35 -5.10
C TYR A 62 12.44 -0.78 -5.63
N THR A 63 12.24 -2.07 -5.87
CA THR A 63 11.00 -2.59 -6.45
C THR A 63 10.33 -3.62 -5.54
N THR A 64 9.00 -3.64 -5.55
CA THR A 64 8.19 -4.65 -4.89
C THR A 64 8.15 -5.96 -5.67
N PHE A 65 8.20 -5.90 -7.01
CA PHE A 65 8.18 -7.07 -7.88
C PHE A 65 9.52 -7.20 -8.60
N GLU A 66 10.00 -8.43 -8.73
CA GLU A 66 11.24 -8.72 -9.44
C GLU A 66 11.14 -8.40 -10.93
N ASP A 67 9.99 -8.71 -11.54
CA ASP A 67 9.72 -8.44 -12.95
C ASP A 67 9.81 -6.96 -13.32
N THR A 68 9.62 -6.06 -12.34
CA THR A 68 9.76 -4.60 -12.54
C THR A 68 11.19 -4.22 -12.95
N LEU A 69 12.20 -5.02 -12.56
CA LEU A 69 13.59 -4.80 -12.94
C LEU A 69 13.80 -4.79 -14.45
N ASN A 70 12.96 -5.52 -15.22
CA ASN A 70 13.04 -5.56 -16.67
C ASN A 70 12.77 -4.21 -17.34
N TYR A 71 12.15 -3.27 -16.62
CA TYR A 71 11.79 -1.92 -17.10
C TYR A 71 12.74 -0.83 -16.59
N LEU A 72 13.79 -1.20 -15.86
CA LEU A 72 14.63 -0.27 -15.11
C LEU A 72 16.12 -0.42 -15.46
N PRO A 73 16.94 0.64 -15.29
CA PRO A 73 18.37 0.54 -15.42
C PRO A 73 18.97 -0.39 -14.37
N LYS A 74 19.71 -1.41 -14.82
CA LYS A 74 20.30 -2.45 -13.95
C LYS A 74 21.28 -1.91 -12.91
N ASP A 75 21.96 -0.80 -13.19
CA ASP A 75 22.92 -0.15 -12.30
C ASP A 75 22.27 0.60 -11.12
N LYS A 76 20.97 0.87 -11.22
CA LYS A 76 20.21 1.64 -10.21
C LYS A 76 19.12 0.88 -9.50
N ALA A 77 18.67 -0.25 -10.07
CA ALA A 77 17.48 -0.97 -9.61
C ALA A 77 17.86 -2.18 -8.79
N ASP A 78 17.19 -2.35 -7.63
CA ASP A 78 17.31 -3.53 -6.78
C ASP A 78 15.92 -4.02 -6.38
N PHE A 79 15.71 -5.31 -6.38
CA PHE A 79 14.50 -5.95 -5.87
C PHE A 79 14.60 -6.09 -4.35
N VAL A 80 13.56 -5.65 -3.62
CA VAL A 80 13.48 -5.75 -2.15
C VAL A 80 12.22 -6.45 -1.66
N GLY A 81 11.26 -6.71 -2.55
CA GLY A 81 9.99 -7.32 -2.20
C GLY A 81 8.99 -6.36 -1.56
N ALA A 82 7.89 -6.92 -1.07
CA ALA A 82 6.87 -6.14 -0.38
C ALA A 82 7.35 -5.72 1.01
N THR A 83 7.27 -4.42 1.29
CA THR A 83 7.56 -3.88 2.61
C THR A 83 6.34 -4.05 3.51
N VAL A 84 6.38 -5.05 4.38
CA VAL A 84 5.32 -5.37 5.34
C VAL A 84 5.82 -5.04 6.75
N ARG A 85 4.94 -4.50 7.57
CA ARG A 85 5.26 -4.25 8.99
C ARG A 85 5.51 -5.57 9.71
N GLU A 86 6.51 -5.60 10.58
CA GLU A 86 6.91 -6.82 11.28
C GLU A 86 5.82 -7.39 12.19
N ASP A 87 5.03 -6.51 12.82
CA ASP A 87 3.89 -6.89 13.66
C ASP A 87 2.81 -7.71 12.91
N LEU A 88 2.67 -7.50 11.59
CA LEU A 88 1.74 -8.31 10.78
C LEU A 88 2.20 -9.75 10.56
N LYS A 89 3.48 -10.04 10.76
CA LYS A 89 4.03 -11.40 10.65
C LYS A 89 3.85 -12.21 11.95
N GLN A 90 3.52 -11.54 13.05
CA GLN A 90 3.35 -12.12 14.39
C GLN A 90 1.87 -12.36 14.75
N GLY A 91 1.05 -12.61 13.74
CA GLY A 91 -0.37 -12.87 13.94
C GLY A 91 -0.61 -14.16 14.73
N ASP A 92 -1.60 -14.13 15.63
CA ASP A 92 -2.05 -15.29 16.41
C ASP A 92 -3.46 -15.69 15.95
N GLN A 93 -3.56 -16.85 15.34
CA GLN A 93 -4.81 -17.40 14.81
C GLN A 93 -5.83 -17.65 15.92
N GLN A 94 -5.41 -18.17 17.08
CA GLN A 94 -6.32 -18.48 18.19
C GLN A 94 -6.94 -17.19 18.76
N ARG A 95 -6.12 -16.15 18.90
CA ARG A 95 -6.59 -14.84 19.29
C ARG A 95 -7.56 -14.26 18.26
N GLY A 96 -7.33 -14.52 16.97
CA GLY A 96 -8.24 -14.14 15.89
C GLY A 96 -9.63 -14.78 16.08
N TYR A 97 -9.70 -16.08 16.32
CA TYR A 97 -10.94 -16.80 16.57
C TYR A 97 -11.66 -16.30 17.84
N GLN A 98 -10.93 -16.02 18.91
CA GLN A 98 -11.51 -15.46 20.14
C GLN A 98 -12.14 -14.08 19.93
N LEU A 99 -11.49 -13.22 19.14
CA LEU A 99 -11.98 -11.87 18.86
C LEU A 99 -13.20 -11.85 17.94
N THR A 100 -13.28 -12.78 17.01
CA THR A 100 -14.35 -12.85 16.02
C THR A 100 -15.47 -13.78 16.40
N GLU A 101 -15.27 -14.64 17.43
CA GLU A 101 -16.17 -15.73 17.81
C GLU A 101 -16.37 -16.75 16.68
N PHE A 102 -15.39 -16.83 15.76
CA PHE A 102 -15.43 -17.72 14.61
C PHE A 102 -15.05 -19.15 14.94
N LYS A 103 -15.64 -20.09 14.19
CA LYS A 103 -15.38 -21.52 14.33
C LYS A 103 -14.10 -21.90 13.59
N PRO A 104 -13.17 -22.64 14.22
CA PRO A 104 -11.90 -23.02 13.61
C PRO A 104 -12.03 -23.99 12.42
N ASP A 105 -13.11 -24.73 12.34
CA ASP A 105 -13.41 -25.73 11.30
C ASP A 105 -14.03 -25.14 10.04
N LYS A 106 -14.43 -23.85 10.09
CA LYS A 106 -15.04 -23.16 8.95
C LYS A 106 -14.06 -22.14 8.34
N LYS A 107 -13.99 -22.10 7.02
CA LYS A 107 -13.11 -21.15 6.30
C LYS A 107 -13.43 -19.70 6.66
N VAL A 108 -12.43 -18.85 6.73
CA VAL A 108 -12.57 -17.40 6.96
C VAL A 108 -12.19 -16.63 5.70
N LEU A 109 -13.09 -15.77 5.23
CA LEU A 109 -12.86 -14.82 4.15
C LEU A 109 -12.63 -13.43 4.74
N LEU A 110 -11.44 -12.87 4.54
CA LEU A 110 -11.16 -11.48 4.86
C LEU A 110 -11.31 -10.62 3.60
N VAL A 111 -12.19 -9.62 3.68
CA VAL A 111 -12.42 -8.64 2.60
C VAL A 111 -12.02 -7.24 3.08
N MET A 112 -11.18 -6.56 2.31
CA MET A 112 -10.72 -5.22 2.64
C MET A 112 -10.49 -4.37 1.37
N GLY A 113 -11.01 -3.15 1.36
CA GLY A 113 -10.96 -2.22 0.21
C GLY A 113 -9.97 -1.05 0.39
N GLY A 114 -8.87 -1.26 1.11
CA GLY A 114 -7.92 -0.19 1.46
C GLY A 114 -8.43 0.70 2.61
N SER A 115 -7.67 1.74 2.97
CA SER A 115 -7.92 2.57 4.18
C SER A 115 -9.21 3.40 4.14
N LEU A 116 -9.66 3.79 2.94
CA LEU A 116 -10.92 4.54 2.75
C LEU A 116 -12.13 3.61 2.49
N GLY A 117 -11.89 2.33 2.34
CA GLY A 117 -12.88 1.37 1.87
C GLY A 117 -13.11 1.45 0.36
N SER A 118 -13.95 0.56 -0.15
CA SER A 118 -14.35 0.52 -1.56
C SER A 118 -15.85 0.28 -1.65
N LYS A 119 -16.61 1.29 -2.07
CA LYS A 119 -18.07 1.17 -2.20
C LYS A 119 -18.46 -0.03 -3.07
N LYS A 120 -17.84 -0.18 -4.25
CA LYS A 120 -18.14 -1.29 -5.17
C LYS A 120 -17.89 -2.66 -4.54
N LEU A 121 -16.79 -2.81 -3.79
CA LEU A 121 -16.48 -4.05 -3.10
C LEU A 121 -17.47 -4.30 -1.97
N ASN A 122 -17.79 -3.27 -1.19
CA ASN A 122 -18.74 -3.36 -0.09
C ASN A 122 -20.12 -3.77 -0.59
N ASP A 123 -20.61 -3.14 -1.67
CA ASP A 123 -21.91 -3.46 -2.27
C ASP A 123 -21.93 -4.91 -2.78
N ALA A 124 -20.89 -5.35 -3.50
CA ALA A 124 -20.79 -6.73 -4.00
C ALA A 124 -20.79 -7.79 -2.88
N ILE A 125 -20.11 -7.50 -1.75
CA ILE A 125 -20.13 -8.41 -0.58
C ILE A 125 -21.50 -8.45 0.05
N ARG A 126 -22.18 -7.31 0.22
CA ARG A 126 -23.52 -7.23 0.81
C ARG A 126 -24.56 -7.97 -0.02
N GLU A 127 -24.54 -7.77 -1.34
CA GLU A 127 -25.43 -8.44 -2.28
C GLU A 127 -25.30 -9.97 -2.27
N ASN A 128 -24.12 -10.49 -1.92
CA ASN A 128 -23.82 -11.92 -1.92
C ASN A 128 -23.60 -12.48 -0.51
N LEU A 129 -23.91 -11.72 0.54
CA LEU A 129 -23.53 -12.07 1.92
C LEU A 129 -24.11 -13.42 2.36
N GLU A 130 -25.38 -13.67 2.11
CA GLU A 130 -26.02 -14.93 2.46
C GLU A 130 -25.34 -16.13 1.81
N ALA A 131 -25.07 -16.06 0.51
CA ALA A 131 -24.37 -17.13 -0.21
C ALA A 131 -22.94 -17.36 0.32
N LEU A 132 -22.25 -16.30 0.71
CA LEU A 132 -20.92 -16.37 1.31
C LEU A 132 -20.96 -17.01 2.70
N LEU A 133 -21.94 -16.66 3.54
CA LEU A 133 -22.08 -17.18 4.89
C LEU A 133 -22.43 -18.68 4.92
N HIS A 134 -23.05 -19.20 3.87
CA HIS A 134 -23.24 -20.66 3.71
C HIS A 134 -21.91 -21.39 3.54
N GLN A 135 -20.88 -20.76 2.96
CA GLN A 135 -19.60 -21.40 2.63
C GLN A 135 -18.45 -21.04 3.58
N CYS A 136 -18.48 -19.82 4.15
CA CYS A 136 -17.39 -19.29 4.96
C CYS A 136 -17.91 -18.29 6.03
N GLN A 137 -17.03 -17.94 6.93
CA GLN A 137 -17.20 -16.83 7.88
C GLN A 137 -16.53 -15.59 7.26
N VAL A 138 -17.12 -14.41 7.41
CA VAL A 138 -16.66 -13.22 6.68
C VAL A 138 -16.21 -12.12 7.65
N ILE A 139 -14.98 -11.66 7.47
CA ILE A 139 -14.49 -10.42 8.06
C ILE A 139 -14.50 -9.35 6.96
N HIS A 140 -15.33 -8.33 7.11
CA HIS A 140 -15.46 -7.28 6.11
C HIS A 140 -15.01 -5.92 6.66
N LEU A 141 -13.84 -5.43 6.22
CA LEU A 141 -13.33 -4.11 6.54
C LEU A 141 -13.87 -3.10 5.53
N THR A 142 -15.00 -2.50 5.86
CA THR A 142 -15.76 -1.63 4.93
C THR A 142 -15.13 -0.26 4.69
N GLY A 143 -14.29 0.21 5.61
CA GLY A 143 -13.78 1.58 5.66
C GLY A 143 -14.58 2.50 6.59
N LYS A 144 -13.96 3.61 7.00
CA LYS A 144 -14.56 4.54 7.97
C LYS A 144 -15.86 5.14 7.44
N GLY A 145 -16.94 5.02 8.22
CA GLY A 145 -18.26 5.56 7.88
C GLY A 145 -19.04 4.79 6.81
N LEU A 146 -18.56 3.60 6.39
CA LEU A 146 -19.21 2.75 5.40
C LEU A 146 -19.78 1.45 5.98
N VAL A 147 -19.87 1.37 7.30
CA VAL A 147 -20.53 0.27 8.00
C VAL A 147 -22.03 0.34 7.70
N ASP A 148 -22.66 -0.80 7.46
CA ASP A 148 -24.10 -0.93 7.31
C ASP A 148 -24.67 -1.50 8.59
N ASP A 149 -25.28 -0.64 9.39
CA ASP A 149 -25.84 -1.01 10.71
C ASP A 149 -27.10 -1.89 10.60
N SER A 150 -27.66 -2.05 9.39
CA SER A 150 -28.78 -2.96 9.14
C SER A 150 -28.37 -4.44 9.09
N ILE A 151 -27.07 -4.70 8.85
CA ILE A 151 -26.51 -6.05 8.86
C ILE A 151 -26.27 -6.45 10.32
N LYS A 152 -27.16 -7.24 10.88
CA LYS A 152 -27.00 -7.79 12.24
C LYS A 152 -25.85 -8.80 12.23
N LYS A 153 -25.07 -8.81 13.32
CA LYS A 153 -24.21 -9.96 13.65
C LYS A 153 -25.16 -11.16 13.87
N GLU A 154 -25.19 -12.08 12.94
CA GLU A 154 -25.68 -13.40 13.22
C GLU A 154 -24.52 -14.15 13.85
N GLY A 155 -24.66 -14.51 15.11
CA GLY A 155 -23.66 -15.23 15.91
C GLY A 155 -23.55 -16.71 15.49
#